data_8c49615b68e38356d15cab71a9db6a21
#
_entry.id   8c49615b68e38356d15cab71a9db6a21
#
_cell.length_a   1.000
_cell.length_b   1.000
_cell.length_c   1.000
_cell.angle_alpha   90.00
_cell.angle_beta   90.00
_cell.angle_gamma   90.00
#
_symmetry.space_group_name_H-M   'P 1'
#
loop_
_entity.id
_entity.type
_entity.pdbx_description
1 polymer ?
#
loop_
_entity_poly.entity_id
_entity_poly.type
_entity_poly.pdbx_seq_one_letter_code
_entity_poly.pdbx_strand_id
1 'polypeptide(L)'
;MAATCTAVSAARVTAPTVTRSRNGAGTNNLRAAVARPASRRASHARVAPRAVATETATSAPATAAGDTALIDSLRPTSAECAKTLVAIANTGTISTACEDGIPLGTFASYVVSKEGEVILRMRADALHTANVTRDPRCSLYVQPATQPPGVLSRATLIGSLSRLDDDGATKASKQYNETHGENVGVDAVAGSDVYYKFDLDRVFYVGGLGSDKRAEVVSAADFASAAPDPLARIANSVVDAMNGERYEDVMNFARASLPDEAEPAEARMLWVDQLGFDVRVITSAGDGATMQGKVLDVRVPFPAPATTQQQVLSSLTMLAQVMWEEEKQYSPQPVPQETTSGEGSD
;
A
#
# COMPACT_ATOMS: atom_id res chain seq x y z
N MET A 1 -16.38 -7.23 -58.74
CA MET A 1 -16.64 -5.94 -58.11
C MET A 1 -15.40 -5.56 -57.28
N ALA A 2 -14.64 -4.59 -57.81
CA ALA A 2 -13.39 -4.14 -57.21
C ALA A 2 -13.70 -3.05 -56.17
N ALA A 3 -13.17 -3.19 -54.95
CA ALA A 3 -13.23 -2.17 -53.92
C ALA A 3 -11.86 -1.50 -53.79
N THR A 4 -11.85 -0.23 -54.09
CA THR A 4 -10.71 0.70 -54.10
C THR A 4 -10.23 1.01 -52.70
N CYS A 5 -8.93 0.83 -52.48
CA CYS A 5 -8.23 1.21 -51.23
C CYS A 5 -7.71 2.65 -51.37
N THR A 6 -8.17 3.56 -50.54
CA THR A 6 -7.73 4.96 -50.50
C THR A 6 -6.59 5.11 -49.48
N ALA A 7 -5.41 5.51 -50.00
CA ALA A 7 -4.23 5.80 -49.17
C ALA A 7 -4.35 7.18 -48.52
N VAL A 8 -4.15 7.27 -47.21
CA VAL A 8 -4.05 8.53 -46.44
C VAL A 8 -2.58 8.92 -46.34
N SER A 9 -2.26 10.09 -46.88
CA SER A 9 -0.96 10.74 -46.94
C SER A 9 -0.48 11.19 -45.56
N ALA A 10 0.75 10.80 -45.17
CA ALA A 10 1.41 11.28 -43.95
C ALA A 10 2.07 12.64 -44.19
N ALA A 11 1.68 13.64 -43.45
CA ALA A 11 2.29 14.96 -43.42
C ALA A 11 3.60 14.94 -42.62
N ARG A 12 4.68 15.34 -43.28
CA ARG A 12 6.01 15.58 -42.67
C ARG A 12 5.99 16.85 -41.85
N VAL A 13 6.33 16.76 -40.58
CA VAL A 13 6.64 17.90 -39.71
C VAL A 13 8.13 18.20 -39.83
N THR A 14 8.48 19.39 -40.36
CA THR A 14 9.84 19.89 -40.45
C THR A 14 10.26 20.59 -39.17
N ALA A 15 11.41 20.23 -38.60
CA ALA A 15 12.04 20.87 -37.46
C ALA A 15 12.67 22.22 -37.84
N PRO A 16 12.69 23.23 -36.95
CA PRO A 16 13.31 24.52 -37.22
C PRO A 16 14.84 24.45 -37.04
N THR A 17 15.52 24.98 -38.07
CA THR A 17 16.98 25.16 -38.11
C THR A 17 17.41 26.31 -37.22
N VAL A 18 18.29 26.08 -36.24
CA VAL A 18 18.92 27.14 -35.46
C VAL A 18 20.19 27.61 -36.17
N THR A 19 20.17 28.84 -36.67
CA THR A 19 21.31 29.55 -37.22
C THR A 19 22.25 30.06 -36.14
N ARG A 20 23.47 29.63 -36.19
CA ARG A 20 24.59 30.06 -35.32
C ARG A 20 25.29 31.27 -35.93
N SER A 21 25.12 32.45 -35.27
CA SER A 21 25.89 33.66 -35.61
C SER A 21 27.31 33.62 -35.01
N ARG A 22 28.31 33.81 -35.84
CA ARG A 22 29.71 34.04 -35.48
C ARG A 22 30.00 35.56 -35.52
N ASN A 23 30.46 36.10 -34.44
CA ASN A 23 31.32 37.34 -34.36
C ASN A 23 31.94 37.27 -32.97
N GLY A 24 33.18 37.51 -32.71
CA GLY A 24 34.29 38.16 -33.31
C GLY A 24 35.36 38.33 -32.23
N ALA A 25 36.59 38.39 -32.61
CA ALA A 25 37.83 38.34 -31.88
C ALA A 25 37.98 39.34 -30.71
N GLY A 26 38.68 38.92 -29.61
CA GLY A 26 39.20 39.78 -28.58
C GLY A 26 40.25 39.04 -27.75
N THR A 27 41.48 39.21 -28.07
CA THR A 27 42.69 38.76 -27.37
C THR A 27 42.88 39.54 -26.06
N ASN A 28 43.02 38.86 -24.93
CA ASN A 28 43.79 39.40 -23.78
C ASN A 28 44.38 38.25 -22.97
N ASN A 29 45.70 38.16 -23.02
CA ASN A 29 46.54 37.35 -22.17
C ASN A 29 46.55 37.90 -20.74
N LEU A 30 46.15 37.12 -19.77
CA LEU A 30 46.57 37.29 -18.38
C LEU A 30 46.89 35.91 -17.80
N ARG A 31 48.18 35.60 -17.68
CA ARG A 31 48.74 34.52 -16.90
C ARG A 31 48.43 34.78 -15.43
N ALA A 32 47.53 34.02 -14.82
CA ALA A 32 47.44 33.91 -13.36
C ALA A 32 47.99 32.54 -12.96
N ALA A 33 49.03 32.56 -12.15
CA ALA A 33 49.67 31.40 -11.55
C ALA A 33 48.69 30.77 -10.54
N VAL A 34 48.22 29.52 -10.80
CA VAL A 34 47.43 28.76 -9.85
C VAL A 34 48.39 28.04 -8.91
N ALA A 35 48.45 28.51 -7.67
CA ALA A 35 49.10 27.80 -6.56
C ALA A 35 48.29 26.55 -6.20
N ARG A 36 48.92 25.37 -6.22
CA ARG A 36 48.37 24.10 -5.75
C ARG A 36 48.16 24.16 -4.23
N PRO A 37 46.97 23.89 -3.69
CA PRO A 37 46.84 23.68 -2.26
C PRO A 37 47.36 22.27 -1.89
N ALA A 38 48.19 22.24 -0.84
CA ALA A 38 48.74 21.04 -0.24
C ALA A 38 47.60 20.14 0.28
N SER A 39 47.67 18.85 -0.06
CA SER A 39 46.77 17.82 0.44
C SER A 39 46.88 17.66 1.96
N ARG A 40 45.91 18.17 2.70
CA ARG A 40 45.70 17.78 4.11
C ARG A 40 45.04 16.41 4.12
N ARG A 41 45.81 15.37 4.50
CA ARG A 41 45.29 14.10 4.92
C ARG A 41 44.31 14.31 6.09
N ALA A 42 43.01 14.21 5.85
CA ALA A 42 42.02 14.10 6.90
C ALA A 42 42.11 12.69 7.52
N SER A 43 42.57 12.63 8.74
CA SER A 43 42.50 11.44 9.59
C SER A 43 41.02 11.20 9.90
N HIS A 44 40.44 10.10 9.36
CA HIS A 44 39.13 9.64 9.77
C HIS A 44 39.20 9.18 11.24
N ALA A 45 38.79 10.03 12.16
CA ALA A 45 38.46 9.59 13.51
C ALA A 45 37.28 8.67 13.46
N ARG A 46 37.48 7.40 13.87
CA ARG A 46 36.39 6.46 14.13
C ARG A 46 35.50 7.05 15.20
N VAL A 47 34.30 7.47 14.80
CA VAL A 47 33.22 7.81 15.74
C VAL A 47 32.72 6.49 16.31
N ALA A 48 33.00 6.24 17.58
CA ALA A 48 32.42 5.13 18.32
C ALA A 48 30.89 5.31 18.38
N PRO A 49 30.09 4.25 18.32
CA PRO A 49 28.64 4.36 18.43
C PRO A 49 28.31 4.89 19.83
N ARG A 50 27.73 6.07 19.88
CA ARG A 50 27.20 6.66 21.11
C ARG A 50 25.98 5.81 21.53
N ALA A 51 26.05 5.17 22.69
CA ALA A 51 24.92 4.52 23.29
C ALA A 51 23.75 5.51 23.40
N VAL A 52 22.64 5.18 22.76
CA VAL A 52 21.39 5.91 22.96
C VAL A 52 20.92 5.59 24.36
N ALA A 53 20.97 6.55 25.26
CA ALA A 53 20.38 6.45 26.58
C ALA A 53 18.89 6.23 26.39
N THR A 54 18.38 5.14 26.94
CA THR A 54 16.94 4.86 27.06
C THR A 54 16.38 5.88 28.04
N GLU A 55 15.74 6.93 27.51
CA GLU A 55 14.92 7.81 28.34
C GLU A 55 13.71 7.00 28.82
N THR A 56 13.64 6.82 30.10
CA THR A 56 12.53 6.22 30.81
C THR A 56 11.29 7.09 30.58
N ALA A 57 10.38 6.64 29.75
CA ALA A 57 9.09 7.29 29.56
C ALA A 57 8.32 7.28 30.89
N THR A 58 8.07 8.47 31.41
CA THR A 58 7.21 8.71 32.57
C THR A 58 5.82 8.22 32.24
N SER A 59 5.31 7.30 33.06
CA SER A 59 4.00 6.69 32.93
C SER A 59 2.88 7.74 32.92
N ALA A 60 2.14 7.79 31.80
CA ALA A 60 0.82 8.42 31.72
C ALA A 60 -0.22 7.54 32.46
N PRO A 61 -1.31 8.11 33.00
CA PRO A 61 -2.23 7.41 33.86
C PRO A 61 -2.98 6.27 33.17
N ALA A 62 -3.12 5.17 33.89
CA ALA A 62 -3.62 3.87 33.42
C ALA A 62 -5.14 3.79 33.22
N THR A 63 -5.77 4.72 32.49
CA THR A 63 -7.21 4.66 32.19
C THR A 63 -7.55 4.40 30.72
N ALA A 64 -6.55 4.32 29.84
CA ALA A 64 -6.77 4.12 28.40
C ALA A 64 -6.39 2.72 27.87
N ALA A 65 -5.91 1.80 28.71
CA ALA A 65 -5.39 0.51 28.23
C ALA A 65 -6.50 -0.50 27.87
N GLY A 66 -7.71 -0.34 28.37
CA GLY A 66 -8.83 -1.24 28.06
C GLY A 66 -9.44 -1.01 26.69
N ASP A 67 -9.62 0.25 26.31
CA ASP A 67 -10.27 0.61 25.06
C ASP A 67 -9.33 0.40 23.85
N THR A 68 -8.05 0.63 24.01
CA THR A 68 -7.05 0.42 22.95
C THR A 68 -6.93 -1.07 22.58
N ALA A 69 -6.95 -1.98 23.57
CA ALA A 69 -6.85 -3.42 23.32
C ALA A 69 -8.10 -3.99 22.58
N LEU A 70 -9.27 -3.43 22.83
CA LEU A 70 -10.50 -3.81 22.09
C LEU A 70 -10.46 -3.31 20.66
N ILE A 71 -9.97 -2.09 20.41
CA ILE A 71 -9.83 -1.52 19.07
C ILE A 71 -8.78 -2.29 18.25
N ASP A 72 -7.67 -2.69 18.86
CA ASP A 72 -6.63 -3.50 18.21
C ASP A 72 -7.15 -4.89 17.78
N SER A 73 -8.11 -5.48 18.51
CA SER A 73 -8.75 -6.75 18.14
C SER A 73 -9.69 -6.64 16.94
N LEU A 74 -10.08 -5.43 16.53
CA LEU A 74 -10.98 -5.15 15.40
C LEU A 74 -10.25 -4.84 14.10
N ARG A 75 -8.94 -4.96 14.09
CA ARG A 75 -8.09 -4.68 12.93
C ARG A 75 -7.11 -5.82 12.68
N PRO A 76 -6.73 -6.08 11.42
CA PRO A 76 -5.64 -6.99 11.13
C PRO A 76 -4.33 -6.53 11.79
N THR A 77 -3.50 -7.48 12.19
CA THR A 77 -2.17 -7.21 12.74
C THR A 77 -1.26 -6.56 11.71
N SER A 78 -0.17 -5.90 12.16
CA SER A 78 0.81 -5.30 11.25
C SER A 78 1.47 -6.34 10.33
N ALA A 79 1.60 -7.58 10.78
CA ALA A 79 2.10 -8.70 9.97
C ALA A 79 1.13 -9.08 8.85
N GLU A 80 -0.16 -9.21 9.15
CA GLU A 80 -1.22 -9.49 8.15
C GLU A 80 -1.37 -8.33 7.17
N CYS A 81 -1.34 -7.08 7.66
CA CYS A 81 -1.36 -5.89 6.81
C CYS A 81 -0.16 -5.85 5.86
N ALA A 82 1.06 -6.07 6.37
CA ALA A 82 2.27 -6.10 5.54
C ALA A 82 2.23 -7.24 4.51
N LYS A 83 1.74 -8.43 4.92
CA LYS A 83 1.57 -9.58 4.02
C LYS A 83 0.57 -9.28 2.90
N THR A 84 -0.53 -8.64 3.26
CA THR A 84 -1.57 -8.19 2.31
C THR A 84 -1.00 -7.20 1.30
N LEU A 85 -0.25 -6.18 1.76
CA LEU A 85 0.39 -5.20 0.87
C LEU A 85 1.32 -5.87 -0.15
N VAL A 86 2.17 -6.80 0.32
CA VAL A 86 3.07 -7.55 -0.54
C VAL A 86 2.32 -8.43 -1.55
N ALA A 87 1.19 -9.01 -1.15
CA ALA A 87 0.37 -9.85 -2.03
C ALA A 87 -0.35 -9.08 -3.14
N ILE A 88 -0.70 -7.80 -2.92
CA ILE A 88 -1.46 -7.00 -3.89
C ILE A 88 -0.61 -6.08 -4.76
N ALA A 89 0.59 -5.66 -4.28
CA ALA A 89 1.37 -4.63 -4.96
C ALA A 89 2.16 -5.13 -6.18
N ASN A 90 2.67 -6.36 -6.17
CA ASN A 90 3.49 -7.02 -7.19
C ASN A 90 4.66 -6.19 -7.80
N THR A 91 4.84 -4.96 -7.37
CA THR A 91 5.93 -4.04 -7.75
C THR A 91 6.41 -3.26 -6.54
N GLY A 92 7.64 -2.74 -6.60
CA GLY A 92 8.22 -1.95 -5.53
C GLY A 92 9.52 -1.26 -5.95
N THR A 93 10.22 -0.70 -4.98
CA THR A 93 11.55 -0.14 -5.16
C THR A 93 12.56 -0.98 -4.39
N ILE A 94 13.48 -1.63 -5.11
CA ILE A 94 14.61 -2.30 -4.47
C ILE A 94 15.74 -1.30 -4.23
N SER A 95 16.27 -1.29 -3.02
CA SER A 95 17.42 -0.48 -2.64
C SER A 95 18.64 -1.39 -2.42
N THR A 96 19.72 -1.10 -3.14
CA THR A 96 20.98 -1.85 -3.13
C THR A 96 22.14 -0.90 -2.86
N ALA A 97 23.26 -1.40 -2.33
CA ALA A 97 24.46 -0.58 -2.11
C ALA A 97 25.35 -0.57 -3.36
N CYS A 98 25.68 0.62 -3.87
CA CYS A 98 26.69 0.80 -4.89
C CYS A 98 28.11 0.50 -4.37
N GLU A 99 29.09 0.39 -5.25
CA GLU A 99 30.50 0.08 -4.89
C GLU A 99 31.09 1.14 -3.94
N ASP A 100 30.70 2.39 -4.09
CA ASP A 100 31.08 3.52 -3.23
C ASP A 100 30.27 3.61 -1.91
N GLY A 101 29.37 2.65 -1.68
CA GLY A 101 28.50 2.59 -0.50
C GLY A 101 27.25 3.47 -0.57
N ILE A 102 27.03 4.18 -1.68
CA ILE A 102 25.81 4.99 -1.87
C ILE A 102 24.61 4.06 -2.12
N PRO A 103 23.48 4.24 -1.41
CA PRO A 103 22.29 3.48 -1.67
C PRO A 103 21.65 3.87 -3.02
N LEU A 104 21.27 2.87 -3.83
CA LEU A 104 20.59 3.02 -5.10
C LEU A 104 19.20 2.39 -5.01
N GLY A 105 18.15 3.20 -5.20
CA GLY A 105 16.77 2.73 -5.35
C GLY A 105 16.41 2.56 -6.83
N THR A 106 15.89 1.40 -7.21
CA THR A 106 15.43 1.11 -8.58
C THR A 106 14.09 0.39 -8.56
N PHE A 107 13.33 0.53 -9.64
CA PHE A 107 12.10 -0.22 -9.82
C PHE A 107 12.38 -1.73 -9.82
N ALA A 108 11.53 -2.48 -9.15
CA ALA A 108 11.54 -3.93 -9.15
C ALA A 108 10.12 -4.47 -9.24
N SER A 109 9.91 -5.44 -10.10
CA SER A 109 8.69 -6.25 -10.12
C SER A 109 8.98 -7.61 -9.47
N TYR A 110 7.97 -8.16 -8.81
CA TYR A 110 8.11 -9.42 -8.10
C TYR A 110 6.82 -10.25 -8.18
N VAL A 111 6.94 -11.49 -7.81
CA VAL A 111 5.81 -12.39 -7.58
C VAL A 111 5.92 -12.97 -6.18
N VAL A 112 4.78 -13.37 -5.62
CA VAL A 112 4.73 -14.11 -4.35
C VAL A 112 4.41 -15.56 -4.68
N SER A 113 5.30 -16.48 -4.32
CA SER A 113 5.10 -17.92 -4.57
C SER A 113 3.93 -18.47 -3.74
N LYS A 114 3.52 -19.70 -4.03
CA LYS A 114 2.47 -20.39 -3.24
C LYS A 114 2.90 -20.62 -1.80
N GLU A 115 4.20 -20.71 -1.57
CA GLU A 115 4.84 -20.86 -0.26
C GLU A 115 4.99 -19.50 0.46
N GLY A 116 4.60 -18.39 -0.20
CA GLY A 116 4.66 -17.04 0.34
C GLY A 116 6.02 -16.35 0.19
N GLU A 117 6.93 -16.92 -0.63
CA GLU A 117 8.24 -16.35 -0.92
C GLU A 117 8.15 -15.21 -1.95
N VAL A 118 8.88 -14.14 -1.73
CA VAL A 118 8.97 -13.02 -2.68
C VAL A 118 10.11 -13.31 -3.67
N ILE A 119 9.77 -13.37 -4.95
CA ILE A 119 10.72 -13.67 -6.03
C ILE A 119 10.77 -12.49 -6.99
N LEU A 120 11.97 -11.92 -7.17
CA LEU A 120 12.22 -10.80 -8.06
C LEU A 120 12.77 -11.29 -9.40
N ARG A 121 12.32 -10.68 -10.49
CA ARG A 121 12.95 -10.76 -11.80
C ARG A 121 13.85 -9.56 -11.99
N MET A 122 15.11 -9.78 -12.34
CA MET A 122 16.10 -8.74 -12.56
C MET A 122 16.84 -8.98 -13.86
N ARG A 123 17.23 -7.93 -14.56
CA ARG A 123 18.11 -8.08 -15.75
C ARG A 123 19.53 -8.38 -15.30
N ALA A 124 20.18 -9.32 -15.98
CA ALA A 124 21.55 -9.74 -15.65
C ALA A 124 22.57 -8.59 -15.78
N ASP A 125 22.34 -7.66 -16.73
CA ASP A 125 23.22 -6.51 -17.03
C ASP A 125 22.86 -5.24 -16.23
N ALA A 126 21.84 -5.28 -15.35
CA ALA A 126 21.43 -4.12 -14.59
C ALA A 126 22.38 -3.80 -13.42
N LEU A 127 22.50 -2.52 -13.09
CA LEU A 127 23.38 -2.06 -12.01
C LEU A 127 22.96 -2.65 -10.65
N HIS A 128 21.66 -2.73 -10.37
CA HIS A 128 21.17 -3.33 -9.13
C HIS A 128 21.52 -4.83 -9.04
N THR A 129 21.57 -5.55 -10.18
CA THR A 129 22.00 -6.96 -10.22
C THR A 129 23.49 -7.09 -9.93
N ALA A 130 24.33 -6.22 -10.50
CA ALA A 130 25.75 -6.16 -10.17
C ALA A 130 25.95 -5.85 -8.67
N ASN A 131 25.17 -4.92 -8.12
CA ASN A 131 25.23 -4.57 -6.70
C ASN A 131 24.91 -5.77 -5.79
N VAL A 132 23.78 -6.49 -6.01
CA VAL A 132 23.41 -7.64 -5.17
C VAL A 132 24.30 -8.85 -5.36
N THR A 133 24.97 -8.99 -6.50
CA THR A 133 25.99 -10.02 -6.72
C THR A 133 27.22 -9.76 -5.83
N ARG A 134 27.58 -8.50 -5.60
CA ARG A 134 28.68 -8.10 -4.73
C ARG A 134 28.28 -8.12 -3.25
N ASP A 135 27.12 -7.55 -2.92
CA ASP A 135 26.55 -7.49 -1.57
C ASP A 135 25.05 -7.79 -1.66
N PRO A 136 24.61 -8.99 -1.26
CA PRO A 136 23.23 -9.42 -1.42
C PRO A 136 22.25 -8.69 -0.51
N ARG A 137 22.72 -7.91 0.48
CA ARG A 137 21.86 -7.15 1.41
C ARG A 137 21.12 -6.06 0.66
N CYS A 138 19.83 -6.01 0.87
CA CYS A 138 18.96 -5.05 0.21
C CYS A 138 17.69 -4.79 1.01
N SER A 139 16.89 -3.85 0.55
CA SER A 139 15.52 -3.68 1.00
C SER A 139 14.58 -3.50 -0.18
N LEU A 140 13.35 -3.98 -0.03
CA LEU A 140 12.29 -3.81 -1.01
C LEU A 140 11.17 -2.98 -0.37
N TYR A 141 11.01 -1.74 -0.84
CA TYR A 141 9.90 -0.87 -0.46
C TYR A 141 8.69 -1.18 -1.32
N VAL A 142 7.55 -1.44 -0.65
CA VAL A 142 6.29 -1.82 -1.27
C VAL A 142 5.19 -0.87 -0.83
N GLN A 143 4.50 -0.32 -1.81
CA GLN A 143 3.35 0.55 -1.61
C GLN A 143 2.38 0.34 -2.77
N PRO A 144 1.10 -0.02 -2.53
CA PRO A 144 0.11 -0.17 -3.58
C PRO A 144 -0.16 1.15 -4.29
N ALA A 145 -0.19 1.12 -5.63
CA ALA A 145 -0.43 2.32 -6.46
C ALA A 145 -1.89 2.84 -6.37
N THR A 146 -2.82 1.97 -5.97
CA THR A 146 -4.27 2.25 -5.98
C THR A 146 -4.80 2.83 -4.67
N GLN A 147 -3.97 3.01 -3.65
CA GLN A 147 -4.42 3.59 -2.39
C GLN A 147 -4.63 5.10 -2.52
N PRO A 148 -5.72 5.66 -1.95
CA PRO A 148 -5.93 7.10 -1.92
C PRO A 148 -4.77 7.82 -1.23
N PRO A 149 -4.40 9.04 -1.66
CA PRO A 149 -3.42 9.87 -0.97
C PRO A 149 -3.82 10.06 0.51
N GLY A 150 -2.90 9.75 1.43
CA GLY A 150 -3.13 9.85 2.88
C GLY A 150 -3.56 8.57 3.59
N VAL A 151 -3.95 7.52 2.85
CA VAL A 151 -4.21 6.15 3.37
C VAL A 151 -3.05 5.25 2.97
N LEU A 152 -1.84 5.68 3.19
CA LEU A 152 -0.67 5.01 2.65
C LEU A 152 -0.08 4.04 3.65
N SER A 153 -0.67 2.84 3.73
CA SER A 153 0.05 1.70 4.29
C SER A 153 1.18 1.30 3.34
N ARG A 154 2.36 1.11 3.90
CA ARG A 154 3.57 0.73 3.16
C ARG A 154 4.42 -0.23 3.97
N ALA A 155 5.16 -1.05 3.30
CA ALA A 155 6.07 -2.01 3.92
C ALA A 155 7.46 -1.90 3.29
N THR A 156 8.50 -2.02 4.10
CA THR A 156 9.87 -2.19 3.63
C THR A 156 10.36 -3.55 4.10
N LEU A 157 10.51 -4.48 3.18
CA LEU A 157 11.14 -5.76 3.45
C LEU A 157 12.65 -5.52 3.53
N ILE A 158 13.30 -6.00 4.58
CA ILE A 158 14.74 -5.86 4.82
C ILE A 158 15.32 -7.27 4.88
N GLY A 159 16.39 -7.52 4.11
CA GLY A 159 17.00 -8.84 4.03
C GLY A 159 18.08 -8.92 2.96
N SER A 160 18.14 -10.04 2.28
CA SER A 160 19.12 -10.31 1.21
C SER A 160 18.50 -11.06 0.04
N LEU A 161 19.20 -11.09 -1.09
CA LEU A 161 18.77 -11.81 -2.28
C LEU A 161 19.65 -13.04 -2.50
N SER A 162 19.00 -14.20 -2.69
CA SER A 162 19.61 -15.45 -3.11
C SER A 162 19.22 -15.74 -4.56
N ARG A 163 20.21 -15.95 -5.43
CA ARG A 163 19.94 -16.31 -6.84
C ARG A 163 19.33 -17.71 -6.89
N LEU A 164 18.27 -17.87 -7.67
CA LEU A 164 17.64 -19.16 -7.93
C LEU A 164 18.50 -19.96 -8.92
N ASP A 165 18.48 -21.28 -8.75
CA ASP A 165 19.00 -22.23 -9.73
C ASP A 165 18.10 -22.30 -10.98
N ASP A 166 18.50 -23.07 -11.97
CA ASP A 166 17.80 -23.16 -13.27
C ASP A 166 16.37 -23.69 -13.12
N ASP A 167 16.15 -24.67 -12.22
CA ASP A 167 14.83 -25.22 -11.96
C ASP A 167 13.92 -24.21 -11.24
N GLY A 168 14.45 -23.51 -10.26
CA GLY A 168 13.77 -22.42 -9.55
C GLY A 168 13.45 -21.26 -10.47
N ALA A 169 14.40 -20.85 -11.31
CA ALA A 169 14.22 -19.79 -12.28
C ALA A 169 13.13 -20.12 -13.32
N THR A 170 13.06 -21.38 -13.79
CA THR A 170 12.02 -21.83 -14.73
C THR A 170 10.63 -21.74 -14.09
N LYS A 171 10.46 -22.18 -12.84
CA LYS A 171 9.19 -22.07 -12.10
C LYS A 171 8.82 -20.61 -11.86
N ALA A 172 9.79 -19.78 -11.44
CA ALA A 172 9.61 -18.37 -11.21
C ALA A 172 9.21 -17.62 -12.48
N SER A 173 9.84 -17.93 -13.63
CA SER A 173 9.50 -17.34 -14.91
C SER A 173 8.07 -17.61 -15.33
N LYS A 174 7.58 -18.85 -15.14
CA LYS A 174 6.19 -19.21 -15.45
C LYS A 174 5.23 -18.40 -14.57
N GLN A 175 5.44 -18.38 -13.27
CA GLN A 175 4.61 -17.63 -12.34
C GLN A 175 4.64 -16.12 -12.61
N TYR A 176 5.81 -15.61 -12.98
CA TYR A 176 5.98 -14.21 -13.34
C TYR A 176 5.13 -13.84 -14.56
N ASN A 177 5.16 -14.66 -15.60
CA ASN A 177 4.35 -14.46 -16.82
C ASN A 177 2.84 -14.56 -16.53
N GLU A 178 2.41 -15.46 -15.64
CA GLU A 178 1.02 -15.55 -15.19
C GLU A 178 0.56 -14.28 -14.45
N THR A 179 1.44 -13.63 -13.70
CA THR A 179 1.11 -12.46 -12.88
C THR A 179 1.21 -11.15 -13.66
N HIS A 180 2.26 -10.98 -14.47
CA HIS A 180 2.61 -9.74 -15.16
C HIS A 180 2.32 -9.76 -16.68
N GLY A 181 1.96 -10.92 -17.25
CA GLY A 181 1.83 -11.13 -18.69
C GLY A 181 3.18 -11.43 -19.36
N GLU A 182 3.12 -12.05 -20.54
CA GLU A 182 4.31 -12.56 -21.24
C GLU A 182 5.28 -11.47 -21.77
N ASN A 183 4.87 -10.19 -21.80
CA ASN A 183 5.63 -9.11 -22.40
C ASN A 183 5.65 -7.82 -21.55
N VAL A 184 5.56 -7.93 -20.26
CA VAL A 184 5.62 -6.75 -19.39
C VAL A 184 7.06 -6.35 -19.13
N GLY A 185 7.57 -5.53 -20.00
CA GLY A 185 8.86 -4.86 -19.94
C GLY A 185 9.35 -4.56 -21.36
N VAL A 186 9.55 -3.30 -21.68
CA VAL A 186 10.05 -2.80 -22.98
C VAL A 186 11.43 -3.38 -23.35
N ASP A 187 12.04 -4.11 -22.42
CA ASP A 187 13.41 -4.62 -22.48
C ASP A 187 13.52 -6.14 -22.33
N ALA A 188 12.46 -6.91 -22.59
CA ALA A 188 12.56 -8.37 -22.56
C ALA A 188 13.42 -8.89 -23.73
N VAL A 189 14.73 -8.76 -23.60
CA VAL A 189 15.69 -9.52 -24.41
C VAL A 189 15.69 -10.93 -23.84
N ALA A 190 15.17 -11.87 -24.61
CA ALA A 190 15.12 -13.28 -24.21
C ALA A 190 16.50 -13.77 -23.74
N GLY A 191 16.57 -14.33 -22.52
CA GLY A 191 17.79 -14.91 -21.95
C GLY A 191 18.63 -13.98 -21.07
N SER A 192 18.22 -12.73 -20.82
CA SER A 192 18.96 -11.80 -19.97
C SER A 192 18.42 -11.70 -18.54
N ASP A 193 17.30 -12.37 -18.23
CA ASP A 193 16.66 -12.30 -16.92
C ASP A 193 17.25 -13.31 -15.94
N VAL A 194 17.44 -12.86 -14.72
CA VAL A 194 17.83 -13.68 -13.56
C VAL A 194 16.79 -13.54 -12.45
N TYR A 195 16.57 -14.61 -11.73
CA TYR A 195 15.56 -14.65 -10.66
C TYR A 195 16.23 -14.79 -9.31
N TYR A 196 15.74 -14.03 -8.35
CA TYR A 196 16.23 -13.99 -6.99
C TYR A 196 15.09 -14.21 -6.01
N LYS A 197 15.31 -15.05 -5.01
CA LYS A 197 14.46 -15.13 -3.83
C LYS A 197 14.89 -14.08 -2.83
N PHE A 198 13.90 -13.43 -2.20
CA PHE A 198 14.13 -12.50 -1.11
C PHE A 198 14.16 -13.26 0.22
N ASP A 199 15.34 -13.35 0.82
CA ASP A 199 15.53 -13.93 2.14
C ASP A 199 15.27 -12.86 3.20
N LEU A 200 14.08 -12.90 3.79
CA LEU A 200 13.57 -11.87 4.68
C LEU A 200 14.21 -11.97 6.08
N ASP A 201 14.73 -10.85 6.57
CA ASP A 201 15.17 -10.67 7.96
C ASP A 201 14.05 -10.06 8.82
N ARG A 202 13.42 -8.97 8.35
CA ARG A 202 12.31 -8.29 9.01
C ARG A 202 11.56 -7.39 8.04
N VAL A 203 10.38 -6.95 8.45
CA VAL A 203 9.60 -5.95 7.71
C VAL A 203 9.41 -4.70 8.58
N PHE A 204 9.71 -3.54 8.03
CA PHE A 204 9.28 -2.27 8.61
C PHE A 204 7.95 -1.88 7.99
N TYR A 205 6.87 -1.99 8.77
CA TYR A 205 5.52 -1.65 8.37
C TYR A 205 5.14 -0.26 8.87
N VAL A 206 4.51 0.53 8.02
CA VAL A 206 3.89 1.81 8.40
C VAL A 206 2.49 1.84 7.81
N GLY A 207 1.51 2.03 8.66
CA GLY A 207 0.11 2.05 8.23
C GLY A 207 -0.85 2.45 9.34
N GLY A 208 -2.10 2.07 9.13
CA GLY A 208 -3.20 2.44 10.00
C GLY A 208 -3.83 3.79 9.66
N LEU A 209 -5.03 4.00 10.17
CA LEU A 209 -5.88 5.16 9.95
C LEU A 209 -6.29 5.78 11.29
N GLY A 210 -6.51 7.08 11.30
CA GLY A 210 -6.97 7.77 12.51
C GLY A 210 -6.01 7.61 13.69
N SER A 211 -6.52 7.10 14.79
CA SER A 211 -5.76 6.81 16.03
C SER A 211 -4.91 5.55 15.95
N ASP A 212 -5.16 4.69 14.95
CA ASP A 212 -4.44 3.43 14.75
C ASP A 212 -3.19 3.56 13.87
N LYS A 213 -2.68 4.77 13.69
CA LYS A 213 -1.43 5.00 12.96
C LYS A 213 -0.27 4.38 13.70
N ARG A 214 0.41 3.43 13.04
CA ARG A 214 1.53 2.69 13.63
C ARG A 214 2.71 2.58 12.67
N ALA A 215 3.89 2.48 13.27
CA ALA A 215 5.13 2.18 12.59
C ALA A 215 5.82 1.08 13.41
N GLU A 216 5.87 -0.13 12.87
CA GLU A 216 6.30 -1.32 13.59
C GLU A 216 7.33 -2.11 12.80
N VAL A 217 8.19 -2.81 13.53
CA VAL A 217 9.10 -3.82 12.97
C VAL A 217 8.49 -5.18 13.21
N VAL A 218 8.08 -5.82 12.13
CA VAL A 218 7.52 -7.17 12.10
C VAL A 218 8.67 -8.15 11.88
N SER A 219 8.75 -9.20 12.71
CA SER A 219 9.76 -10.24 12.54
C SER A 219 9.50 -11.07 11.28
N ALA A 220 10.55 -11.71 10.74
CA ALA A 220 10.40 -12.64 9.62
C ALA A 220 9.46 -13.81 9.95
N ALA A 221 9.48 -14.28 11.20
CA ALA A 221 8.62 -15.37 11.68
C ALA A 221 7.14 -14.95 11.71
N ASP A 222 6.83 -13.77 12.26
CA ASP A 222 5.46 -13.24 12.30
C ASP A 222 4.94 -12.98 10.88
N PHE A 223 5.77 -12.40 10.00
CA PHE A 223 5.41 -12.20 8.60
C PHE A 223 5.19 -13.52 7.86
N ALA A 224 6.01 -14.55 8.12
CA ALA A 224 5.85 -15.85 7.48
C ALA A 224 4.56 -16.56 7.91
N SER A 225 4.21 -16.47 9.21
CA SER A 225 3.00 -17.09 9.78
C SER A 225 1.70 -16.33 9.44
N ALA A 226 1.79 -15.04 9.11
CA ALA A 226 0.64 -14.23 8.74
C ALA A 226 0.07 -14.66 7.38
N ALA A 227 -1.26 -14.61 7.26
CA ALA A 227 -1.96 -14.76 6.00
C ALA A 227 -2.32 -13.37 5.42
N PRO A 228 -2.31 -13.20 4.09
CA PRO A 228 -2.86 -12.01 3.47
C PRO A 228 -4.39 -11.99 3.68
N ASP A 229 -4.95 -10.79 3.76
CA ASP A 229 -6.40 -10.62 3.88
C ASP A 229 -7.13 -11.29 2.70
N PRO A 230 -8.12 -12.16 2.96
CA PRO A 230 -8.85 -12.87 1.90
C PRO A 230 -9.61 -11.94 0.96
N LEU A 231 -9.95 -10.71 1.41
CA LEU A 231 -10.64 -9.70 0.61
C LEU A 231 -9.68 -8.84 -0.23
N ALA A 232 -8.38 -8.98 -0.06
CA ALA A 232 -7.36 -8.09 -0.65
C ALA A 232 -7.56 -7.80 -2.15
N ARG A 233 -7.99 -8.81 -2.92
CA ARG A 233 -8.22 -8.67 -4.37
C ARG A 233 -9.52 -8.00 -4.76
N ILE A 234 -10.51 -8.01 -3.88
CA ILE A 234 -11.85 -7.45 -4.14
C ILE A 234 -12.09 -6.15 -3.37
N ALA A 235 -11.24 -5.81 -2.40
CA ALA A 235 -11.42 -4.64 -1.53
C ALA A 235 -11.65 -3.35 -2.32
N ASN A 236 -10.87 -3.09 -3.36
CA ASN A 236 -11.04 -1.89 -4.18
C ASN A 236 -12.40 -1.85 -4.88
N SER A 237 -12.88 -2.96 -5.44
CA SER A 237 -14.19 -2.99 -6.11
C SER A 237 -15.35 -2.80 -5.13
N VAL A 238 -15.23 -3.31 -3.91
CA VAL A 238 -16.21 -3.08 -2.85
C VAL A 238 -16.22 -1.60 -2.44
N VAL A 239 -15.03 -1.02 -2.22
CA VAL A 239 -14.87 0.40 -1.87
C VAL A 239 -15.45 1.31 -2.96
N ASP A 240 -15.18 1.02 -4.23
CA ASP A 240 -15.70 1.81 -5.36
C ASP A 240 -17.22 1.71 -5.46
N ALA A 241 -17.80 0.52 -5.31
CA ALA A 241 -19.25 0.32 -5.31
C ALA A 241 -19.93 1.07 -4.14
N MET A 242 -19.35 1.00 -2.94
CA MET A 242 -19.88 1.69 -1.77
C MET A 242 -19.83 3.22 -1.95
N ASN A 243 -18.72 3.75 -2.44
CA ASN A 243 -18.57 5.20 -2.64
C ASN A 243 -19.36 5.74 -3.86
N GLY A 244 -19.76 4.88 -4.79
CA GLY A 244 -20.56 5.25 -5.97
C GLY A 244 -22.04 4.93 -5.75
N GLU A 245 -22.39 3.66 -5.85
CA GLU A 245 -23.78 3.21 -5.90
C GLU A 245 -24.47 3.23 -4.52
N ARG A 246 -23.71 3.10 -3.43
CA ARG A 246 -24.23 3.00 -2.05
C ARG A 246 -23.73 4.12 -1.15
N TYR A 247 -23.54 5.31 -1.72
CA TYR A 247 -23.01 6.47 -0.98
C TYR A 247 -23.88 6.87 0.24
N GLU A 248 -25.18 6.72 0.15
CA GLU A 248 -26.09 6.96 1.28
C GLU A 248 -25.78 6.05 2.48
N ASP A 249 -25.46 4.78 2.24
CA ASP A 249 -25.05 3.86 3.30
C ASP A 249 -23.74 4.31 3.94
N VAL A 250 -22.78 4.80 3.14
CA VAL A 250 -21.50 5.34 3.66
C VAL A 250 -21.74 6.56 4.55
N MET A 251 -22.67 7.43 4.16
CA MET A 251 -23.08 8.58 4.98
C MET A 251 -23.74 8.14 6.28
N ASN A 252 -24.57 7.10 6.25
CA ASN A 252 -25.22 6.57 7.44
C ASN A 252 -24.20 5.91 8.40
N PHE A 253 -23.22 5.17 7.86
CA PHE A 253 -22.10 4.65 8.66
C PHE A 253 -21.30 5.77 9.33
N ALA A 254 -21.04 6.86 8.59
CA ALA A 254 -20.37 8.03 9.13
C ALA A 254 -21.17 8.66 10.27
N ARG A 255 -22.48 8.86 10.07
CA ARG A 255 -23.37 9.48 11.08
C ARG A 255 -23.42 8.63 12.35
N ALA A 256 -23.61 7.31 12.25
CA ALA A 256 -23.64 6.41 13.38
C ALA A 256 -22.30 6.30 14.14
N SER A 257 -21.20 6.69 13.50
CA SER A 257 -19.86 6.63 14.11
C SER A 257 -19.38 7.94 14.71
N LEU A 258 -20.15 9.01 14.55
CA LEU A 258 -19.84 10.33 15.12
C LEU A 258 -20.55 10.53 16.47
N PRO A 259 -20.03 11.42 17.34
CA PRO A 259 -20.78 11.91 18.50
C PRO A 259 -22.07 12.61 18.08
N ASP A 260 -23.12 12.54 18.91
CA ASP A 260 -24.45 13.09 18.64
C ASP A 260 -24.50 14.56 18.18
N GLU A 261 -23.48 15.35 18.53
CA GLU A 261 -23.37 16.77 18.18
C GLU A 261 -22.69 17.03 16.83
N ALA A 262 -22.22 15.98 16.14
CA ALA A 262 -21.43 16.12 14.90
C ALA A 262 -22.16 15.50 13.72
N GLU A 263 -22.35 16.32 12.66
CA GLU A 263 -22.94 15.85 11.42
C GLU A 263 -21.88 15.66 10.31
N PRO A 264 -21.94 14.58 9.54
CA PRO A 264 -21.06 14.41 8.39
C PRO A 264 -21.46 15.32 7.25
N ALA A 265 -20.52 16.13 6.74
CA ALA A 265 -20.66 16.88 5.47
C ALA A 265 -20.32 15.99 4.27
N GLU A 266 -19.31 15.14 4.44
CA GLU A 266 -18.84 14.20 3.42
C GLU A 266 -18.29 12.95 4.11
N ALA A 267 -18.53 11.80 3.51
CA ALA A 267 -17.96 10.53 3.98
C ALA A 267 -17.44 9.72 2.79
N ARG A 268 -16.38 8.96 3.02
CA ARG A 268 -15.81 8.08 2.01
C ARG A 268 -15.26 6.82 2.64
N MET A 269 -15.70 5.66 2.18
CA MET A 269 -15.06 4.40 2.51
C MET A 269 -13.65 4.38 1.92
N LEU A 270 -12.64 4.05 2.73
CA LEU A 270 -11.24 4.06 2.35
C LEU A 270 -10.70 2.66 2.06
N TRP A 271 -11.09 1.70 2.90
CA TRP A 271 -10.61 0.33 2.84
C TRP A 271 -11.62 -0.62 3.48
N VAL A 272 -11.60 -1.86 3.06
CA VAL A 272 -12.34 -2.97 3.67
C VAL A 272 -11.41 -4.17 3.81
N ASP A 273 -11.47 -4.84 4.95
CA ASP A 273 -10.78 -6.08 5.25
C ASP A 273 -11.74 -7.08 5.92
N GLN A 274 -11.25 -8.28 6.23
CA GLN A 274 -12.09 -9.33 6.80
C GLN A 274 -12.78 -8.98 8.13
N LEU A 275 -12.27 -7.99 8.88
CA LEU A 275 -12.77 -7.60 10.20
C LEU A 275 -13.69 -6.37 10.16
N GLY A 276 -13.76 -5.64 9.04
CA GLY A 276 -14.57 -4.44 8.91
C GLY A 276 -14.06 -3.48 7.84
N PHE A 277 -14.42 -2.21 7.96
CA PHE A 277 -14.04 -1.18 6.99
C PHE A 277 -13.74 0.16 7.66
N ASP A 278 -12.97 0.98 6.95
CA ASP A 278 -12.60 2.32 7.39
C ASP A 278 -13.32 3.38 6.56
N VAL A 279 -13.88 4.39 7.24
CA VAL A 279 -14.56 5.52 6.62
C VAL A 279 -13.85 6.80 7.03
N ARG A 280 -13.51 7.63 6.06
CA ARG A 280 -13.09 9.02 6.29
C ARG A 280 -14.33 9.91 6.30
N VAL A 281 -14.44 10.71 7.33
CA VAL A 281 -15.56 11.63 7.53
C VAL A 281 -15.03 13.05 7.60
N ILE A 282 -15.65 13.96 6.88
CA ILE A 282 -15.47 15.41 7.03
C ILE A 282 -16.72 15.93 7.72
N THR A 283 -16.56 16.53 8.90
CA THR A 283 -17.70 17.05 9.65
C THR A 283 -18.17 18.41 9.10
N SER A 284 -19.46 18.64 9.14
CA SER A 284 -20.08 19.91 8.74
C SER A 284 -19.75 21.05 9.71
N ALA A 285 -19.91 22.27 9.23
CA ALA A 285 -19.80 23.49 10.01
C ALA A 285 -21.09 23.70 10.79
N GLY A 286 -21.11 23.33 12.07
CA GLY A 286 -22.18 23.73 12.98
C GLY A 286 -21.85 25.03 13.70
N ASP A 287 -22.84 25.89 13.94
CA ASP A 287 -22.68 27.11 14.73
C ASP A 287 -22.23 26.79 16.15
N GLY A 288 -20.94 27.04 16.44
CA GLY A 288 -20.33 26.81 17.76
C GLY A 288 -19.76 25.42 17.99
N ALA A 289 -19.80 24.50 17.03
CA ALA A 289 -19.26 23.15 17.18
C ALA A 289 -17.72 23.13 17.12
N THR A 290 -17.09 22.50 18.11
CA THR A 290 -15.63 22.30 18.18
C THR A 290 -15.09 21.35 17.09
N MET A 291 -15.97 20.73 16.31
CA MET A 291 -15.67 19.68 15.31
C MET A 291 -15.78 20.16 13.85
N GLN A 292 -15.94 21.47 13.63
CA GLN A 292 -16.13 22.04 12.29
C GLN A 292 -14.98 21.73 11.33
N GLY A 293 -15.29 21.15 10.16
CA GLY A 293 -14.31 20.88 9.10
C GLY A 293 -13.21 19.91 9.50
N LYS A 294 -13.38 19.12 10.57
CA LYS A 294 -12.42 18.11 10.97
C LYS A 294 -12.52 16.89 10.06
N VAL A 295 -11.35 16.32 9.76
CA VAL A 295 -11.24 15.05 9.08
C VAL A 295 -11.01 13.97 10.13
N LEU A 296 -11.92 13.00 10.18
CA LEU A 296 -11.87 11.85 11.08
C LEU A 296 -11.82 10.57 10.26
N ASP A 297 -11.01 9.62 10.69
CA ASP A 297 -11.02 8.26 10.15
C ASP A 297 -11.65 7.36 11.21
N VAL A 298 -12.78 6.73 10.88
CA VAL A 298 -13.54 5.87 11.79
C VAL A 298 -13.50 4.43 11.32
N ARG A 299 -13.44 3.48 12.23
CA ARG A 299 -13.49 2.05 11.98
C ARG A 299 -14.87 1.49 12.29
N VAL A 300 -15.49 0.81 11.33
CA VAL A 300 -16.74 0.08 11.51
C VAL A 300 -16.43 -1.42 11.44
N PRO A 301 -16.53 -2.16 12.55
CA PRO A 301 -16.27 -3.59 12.57
C PRO A 301 -17.42 -4.38 11.94
N PHE A 302 -17.11 -5.50 11.33
CA PHE A 302 -18.13 -6.50 10.99
C PHE A 302 -18.53 -7.30 12.23
N PRO A 303 -19.78 -7.76 12.34
CA PRO A 303 -20.24 -8.61 13.43
C PRO A 303 -19.54 -9.96 13.52
N ALA A 304 -19.04 -10.45 12.37
CA ALA A 304 -18.22 -11.64 12.23
C ALA A 304 -17.24 -11.45 11.06
N PRO A 305 -16.07 -12.11 11.08
CA PRO A 305 -15.12 -12.02 9.99
C PRO A 305 -15.73 -12.42 8.63
N ALA A 306 -15.55 -11.56 7.63
CA ALA A 306 -16.00 -11.80 6.26
C ALA A 306 -14.82 -12.20 5.38
N THR A 307 -14.88 -13.37 4.77
CA THR A 307 -13.78 -13.93 3.96
C THR A 307 -14.12 -14.03 2.47
N THR A 308 -15.37 -13.74 2.11
CA THR A 308 -15.86 -13.77 0.73
C THR A 308 -16.60 -12.49 0.38
N GLN A 309 -16.69 -12.18 -0.91
CA GLN A 309 -17.45 -11.02 -1.39
C GLN A 309 -18.91 -11.04 -0.92
N GLN A 310 -19.55 -12.21 -0.95
CA GLN A 310 -20.94 -12.34 -0.52
C GLN A 310 -21.10 -12.03 0.98
N GLN A 311 -20.19 -12.50 1.83
CA GLN A 311 -20.22 -12.20 3.27
C GLN A 311 -20.02 -10.69 3.54
N VAL A 312 -19.08 -10.05 2.82
CA VAL A 312 -18.88 -8.58 2.92
C VAL A 312 -20.15 -7.84 2.54
N LEU A 313 -20.73 -8.13 1.38
CA LEU A 313 -21.96 -7.45 0.93
C LEU A 313 -23.14 -7.69 1.88
N SER A 314 -23.27 -8.91 2.43
CA SER A 314 -24.28 -9.22 3.44
C SER A 314 -24.06 -8.43 4.73
N SER A 315 -22.81 -8.36 5.22
CA SER A 315 -22.47 -7.61 6.43
C SER A 315 -22.70 -6.10 6.25
N LEU A 316 -22.31 -5.53 5.10
CA LEU A 316 -22.55 -4.13 4.78
C LEU A 316 -24.06 -3.81 4.70
N THR A 317 -24.85 -4.70 4.10
CA THR A 317 -26.30 -4.50 3.99
C THR A 317 -26.98 -4.60 5.35
N MET A 318 -26.58 -5.57 6.18
CA MET A 318 -27.11 -5.73 7.52
C MET A 318 -26.77 -4.52 8.40
N LEU A 319 -25.52 -4.05 8.38
CA LEU A 319 -25.11 -2.86 9.14
C LEU A 319 -25.86 -1.61 8.68
N ALA A 320 -26.03 -1.41 7.37
CA ALA A 320 -26.81 -0.30 6.83
C ALA A 320 -28.28 -0.34 7.31
N GLN A 321 -28.89 -1.55 7.36
CA GLN A 321 -30.24 -1.73 7.84
C GLN A 321 -30.35 -1.41 9.34
N VAL A 322 -29.44 -1.94 10.17
CA VAL A 322 -29.44 -1.70 11.64
C VAL A 322 -29.29 -0.21 11.92
N MET A 323 -28.34 0.48 11.30
CA MET A 323 -28.13 1.91 11.51
C MET A 323 -29.31 2.76 11.02
N TRP A 324 -29.97 2.36 9.93
CA TRP A 324 -31.20 3.02 9.48
C TRP A 324 -32.35 2.83 10.48
N GLU A 325 -32.50 1.62 11.04
CA GLU A 325 -33.54 1.34 12.05
C GLU A 325 -33.32 2.15 13.32
N GLU A 326 -32.07 2.27 13.77
CA GLU A 326 -31.67 3.10 14.90
C GLU A 326 -31.95 4.59 14.66
N GLU A 327 -31.55 5.12 13.50
CA GLU A 327 -31.81 6.53 13.13
C GLU A 327 -33.29 6.85 13.09
N LYS A 328 -34.11 5.96 12.56
CA LYS A 328 -35.56 6.15 12.45
C LYS A 328 -36.33 5.77 13.72
N GLN A 329 -35.65 5.27 14.76
CA GLN A 329 -36.26 4.71 15.96
C GLN A 329 -37.35 3.66 15.61
N TYR A 330 -37.06 2.88 14.55
CA TYR A 330 -38.00 1.88 14.03
C TYR A 330 -38.10 0.70 14.99
N SER A 331 -39.35 0.42 15.42
CA SER A 331 -39.69 -0.78 16.20
C SER A 331 -40.54 -1.70 15.33
N PRO A 332 -40.05 -2.89 14.92
CA PRO A 332 -40.84 -3.77 14.08
C PRO A 332 -42.13 -4.21 14.80
N GLN A 333 -43.26 -4.14 14.10
CA GLN A 333 -44.53 -4.63 14.62
C GLN A 333 -44.43 -6.15 14.89
N PRO A 334 -44.90 -6.63 16.06
CA PRO A 334 -44.92 -8.07 16.31
C PRO A 334 -45.78 -8.78 15.26
N VAL A 335 -45.19 -9.81 14.66
CA VAL A 335 -45.94 -10.64 13.68
C VAL A 335 -47.13 -11.24 14.40
N PRO A 336 -48.39 -11.08 13.90
CA PRO A 336 -49.53 -11.69 14.49
C PRO A 336 -49.36 -13.20 14.53
N GLN A 337 -49.37 -13.78 15.72
CA GLN A 337 -49.40 -15.26 15.84
C GLN A 337 -50.77 -15.75 15.31
N GLU A 338 -50.75 -16.48 14.23
CA GLU A 338 -51.95 -17.20 13.80
C GLU A 338 -52.38 -18.15 14.91
N THR A 339 -53.45 -17.77 15.63
CA THR A 339 -54.11 -18.67 16.54
C THR A 339 -54.78 -19.76 15.70
N THR A 340 -54.13 -20.90 15.64
CA THR A 340 -54.80 -22.14 15.16
C THR A 340 -55.88 -22.46 16.19
N SER A 341 -57.09 -21.97 15.93
CA SER A 341 -58.31 -22.47 16.57
C SER A 341 -58.55 -23.90 16.07
N GLY A 342 -58.11 -24.87 16.89
CA GLY A 342 -58.50 -26.25 16.71
C GLY A 342 -59.99 -26.38 17.00
N GLU A 343 -60.83 -26.44 15.95
CA GLU A 343 -62.20 -26.99 16.07
C GLU A 343 -62.06 -28.48 16.30
N GLY A 344 -62.26 -28.89 17.57
CA GLY A 344 -62.61 -30.26 17.91
C GLY A 344 -64.05 -30.53 17.53
N SER A 345 -64.23 -31.42 16.58
CA SER A 345 -65.56 -32.02 16.28
C SER A 345 -65.70 -33.27 17.12
N ASP A 346 -66.77 -33.29 17.91
CA ASP A 346 -67.37 -34.51 18.49
C ASP A 346 -67.95 -35.37 17.40
#